data_6cd2b10a01ac3824db2ff1e8d58d3229
#
_entry.id   6cd2b10a01ac3824db2ff1e8d58d3229
#
_cell.length_a   1.000
_cell.length_b   1.000
_cell.length_c   1.000
_cell.angle_alpha   90.00
_cell.angle_beta   90.00
_cell.angle_gamma   90.00
#
_symmetry.space_group_name_H-M   'P 1'
#
loop_
_entity.id
_entity.type
_entity.pdbx_description
1 polymer ?
#
loop_
_entity_poly.entity_id
_entity_poly.type
_entity_poly.pdbx_seq_one_letter_code
_entity_poly.pdbx_strand_id
1 'polypeptide(L)'
;AAFVDKITIGTPKPLAASLKNYYGIQYPIYFKNASAGLYENYANIQPFIKEVLQKVIDTPGMIYQINTLGGNINQLSFKDTSAYPHRAYPYLSELQTYWDKESQSKKYETAFEEVLSIFRNNHIQTQYRNYPDINFKDWQHAYYGENYSRLQQIKQQFDPNNVFGYEQGIEKKMNI
;
A
#
# COMPACT_ATOMS: atom_id res chain seq x y z
N ALA A 1 8.23 13.70 -13.70
CA ALA A 1 8.62 15.11 -13.96
C ALA A 1 7.38 15.97 -14.15
N ALA A 2 6.50 15.69 -15.11
CA ALA A 2 5.30 16.52 -15.39
C ALA A 2 4.34 16.62 -14.19
N PHE A 3 4.26 15.61 -13.36
CA PHE A 3 3.42 15.61 -12.15
C PHE A 3 4.02 16.50 -11.04
N VAL A 4 5.33 16.41 -10.85
CA VAL A 4 6.05 17.27 -9.89
C VAL A 4 5.96 18.73 -10.28
N ASP A 5 6.11 19.04 -11.57
CA ASP A 5 5.99 20.41 -12.08
C ASP A 5 4.60 21.00 -11.84
N LYS A 6 3.55 20.22 -11.99
CA LYS A 6 2.18 20.67 -11.72
C LYS A 6 1.91 20.94 -10.23
N ILE A 7 2.58 20.23 -9.32
CA ILE A 7 2.44 20.44 -7.87
C ILE A 7 3.30 21.61 -7.39
N THR A 8 4.52 21.76 -7.93
CA THR A 8 5.47 22.80 -7.51
C THR A 8 5.14 24.19 -8.04
N ILE A 9 4.49 24.31 -9.19
CA ILE A 9 4.19 25.60 -9.85
C ILE A 9 2.79 26.14 -9.45
N GLY A 10 1.95 25.32 -8.80
CA GLY A 10 0.61 25.73 -8.42
C GLY A 10 0.60 26.64 -7.20
N THR A 11 -0.27 27.68 -7.21
CA THR A 11 -0.59 28.43 -6.02
C THR A 11 -1.13 27.49 -4.94
N PRO A 12 -0.62 27.54 -3.69
CA PRO A 12 -1.13 26.70 -2.61
C PRO A 12 -2.65 26.91 -2.46
N LYS A 13 -3.42 25.84 -2.61
CA LYS A 13 -4.87 25.86 -2.38
C LYS A 13 -5.16 25.24 -1.02
N PRO A 14 -6.25 25.66 -0.34
CA PRO A 14 -6.71 24.95 0.84
C PRO A 14 -6.84 23.45 0.54
N LEU A 15 -6.42 22.61 1.47
CA LEU A 15 -6.39 21.15 1.30
C LEU A 15 -7.74 20.60 0.80
N ALA A 16 -8.85 21.06 1.37
CA ALA A 16 -10.19 20.63 0.96
C ALA A 16 -10.51 20.97 -0.50
N ALA A 17 -10.09 22.14 -1.00
CA ALA A 17 -10.29 22.52 -2.39
C ALA A 17 -9.38 21.71 -3.34
N SER A 18 -8.15 21.39 -2.91
CA SER A 18 -7.22 20.55 -3.66
C SER A 18 -7.74 19.12 -3.75
N LEU A 19 -8.23 18.56 -2.65
CA LEU A 19 -8.83 17.22 -2.62
C LEU A 19 -10.09 17.15 -3.47
N LYS A 20 -10.97 18.16 -3.40
CA LYS A 20 -12.17 18.22 -4.25
C LYS A 20 -11.83 18.24 -5.75
N ASN A 21 -10.78 18.97 -6.13
CA ASN A 21 -10.34 19.01 -7.53
C ASN A 21 -9.65 17.72 -7.97
N TYR A 22 -8.97 17.05 -7.04
CA TYR A 22 -8.26 15.81 -7.31
C TYR A 22 -9.21 14.61 -7.34
N TYR A 23 -10.13 14.55 -6.37
CA TYR A 23 -11.16 13.52 -6.27
C TYR A 23 -12.52 13.99 -6.76
N GLY A 24 -12.62 15.01 -7.58
CA GLY A 24 -13.83 15.72 -8.00
C GLY A 24 -14.98 14.88 -8.58
N ILE A 25 -15.07 13.66 -8.15
CA ILE A 25 -16.01 12.62 -8.54
C ILE A 25 -17.28 12.81 -7.73
N GLN A 26 -18.37 13.11 -8.41
CA GLN A 26 -19.70 13.30 -7.80
C GLN A 26 -20.60 12.06 -7.94
N TYR A 27 -20.07 10.97 -8.50
CA TYR A 27 -20.79 9.70 -8.74
C TYR A 27 -19.93 8.52 -8.28
N PRO A 28 -20.55 7.37 -8.02
CA PRO A 28 -19.82 6.15 -7.69
C PRO A 28 -18.81 5.78 -8.78
N ILE A 29 -17.59 5.43 -8.37
CA ILE A 29 -16.51 5.01 -9.26
C ILE A 29 -15.95 3.69 -8.76
N TYR A 30 -15.54 2.84 -9.68
CA TYR A 30 -14.79 1.63 -9.34
C TYR A 30 -13.34 1.99 -9.04
N PHE A 31 -12.77 1.34 -8.06
CA PHE A 31 -11.36 1.54 -7.74
C PHE A 31 -10.73 0.29 -7.16
N LYS A 32 -9.42 0.20 -7.27
CA LYS A 32 -8.57 -0.74 -6.54
C LYS A 32 -7.34 -0.01 -6.04
N ASN A 33 -6.92 -0.30 -4.80
CA ASN A 33 -5.65 0.17 -4.27
C ASN A 33 -4.94 -0.95 -3.53
N ALA A 34 -3.63 -0.85 -3.45
CA ALA A 34 -2.79 -1.72 -2.63
C ALA A 34 -1.47 -1.04 -2.32
N SER A 35 -0.81 -1.51 -1.26
CA SER A 35 0.60 -1.19 -1.04
C SER A 35 1.44 -1.71 -2.20
N ALA A 36 2.28 -0.85 -2.77
CA ALA A 36 3.32 -1.23 -3.73
C ALA A 36 4.68 -1.43 -3.03
N GLY A 37 4.67 -1.49 -1.70
CA GLY A 37 5.78 -1.85 -0.84
C GLY A 37 6.39 -0.70 -0.07
N LEU A 38 7.20 -1.09 0.92
CA LEU A 38 8.07 -0.20 1.68
C LEU A 38 9.53 -0.50 1.31
N TYR A 39 10.34 0.54 1.25
CA TYR A 39 11.77 0.42 0.90
C TYR A 39 12.61 1.51 1.55
N GLU A 40 13.93 1.27 1.62
CA GLU A 40 14.86 2.12 2.37
C GLU A 40 15.33 3.33 1.58
N ASN A 41 15.51 3.16 0.26
CA ASN A 41 16.05 4.21 -0.61
C ASN A 41 15.68 4.00 -2.08
N TYR A 42 15.99 5.01 -2.91
CA TYR A 42 15.67 4.97 -4.33
C TYR A 42 16.37 3.82 -5.09
N ALA A 43 17.55 3.39 -4.66
CA ALA A 43 18.26 2.29 -5.33
C ALA A 43 17.47 0.97 -5.30
N ASN A 44 16.57 0.78 -4.31
CA ASN A 44 15.72 -0.40 -4.26
C ASN A 44 14.73 -0.49 -5.43
N ILE A 45 14.27 0.65 -5.95
CA ILE A 45 13.29 0.71 -7.04
C ILE A 45 13.88 1.19 -8.37
N GLN A 46 15.05 1.80 -8.35
CA GLN A 46 15.71 2.37 -9.54
C GLN A 46 15.81 1.41 -10.74
N PRO A 47 16.10 0.12 -10.56
CA PRO A 47 16.25 -0.80 -11.69
C PRO A 47 14.99 -0.96 -12.54
N PHE A 48 13.81 -0.84 -11.92
CA PHE A 48 12.52 -1.15 -12.56
C PHE A 48 11.51 0.00 -12.57
N ILE A 49 11.78 1.11 -11.88
CA ILE A 49 10.79 2.18 -11.73
C ILE A 49 10.35 2.79 -13.07
N LYS A 50 11.21 2.79 -14.08
CA LYS A 50 10.84 3.28 -15.42
C LYS A 50 9.75 2.44 -16.06
N GLU A 51 9.82 1.11 -15.89
CA GLU A 51 8.78 0.19 -16.37
C GLU A 51 7.46 0.43 -15.65
N VAL A 52 7.50 0.58 -14.31
CA VAL A 52 6.32 0.92 -13.49
C VAL A 52 5.68 2.21 -13.99
N LEU A 53 6.47 3.28 -14.12
CA LEU A 53 5.96 4.59 -14.55
C LEU A 53 5.37 4.55 -15.96
N GLN A 54 5.96 3.78 -16.88
CA GLN A 54 5.41 3.63 -18.23
C GLN A 54 4.02 2.95 -18.19
N LYS A 55 3.89 1.85 -17.44
CA LYS A 55 2.59 1.18 -17.28
C LYS A 55 1.53 2.06 -16.61
N VAL A 56 1.93 2.88 -15.64
CA VAL A 56 1.03 3.86 -14.99
C VAL A 56 0.57 4.92 -15.98
N ILE A 57 1.49 5.46 -16.80
CA ILE A 57 1.18 6.46 -17.84
C ILE A 57 0.24 5.88 -18.90
N ASP A 58 0.46 4.63 -19.30
CA ASP A 58 -0.33 3.95 -20.33
C ASP A 58 -1.72 3.48 -19.83
N THR A 59 -1.97 3.60 -18.52
CA THR A 59 -3.25 3.20 -17.90
C THR A 59 -3.96 4.43 -17.31
N PRO A 60 -4.81 5.14 -18.07
CA PRO A 60 -5.54 6.30 -17.57
C PRO A 60 -6.35 5.95 -16.31
N GLY A 61 -6.22 6.76 -15.26
CA GLY A 61 -6.84 6.50 -13.94
C GLY A 61 -5.95 5.71 -12.99
N MET A 62 -4.77 5.24 -13.41
CA MET A 62 -3.80 4.64 -12.52
C MET A 62 -2.88 5.72 -11.92
N ILE A 63 -2.55 5.54 -10.63
CA ILE A 63 -1.72 6.45 -9.86
C ILE A 63 -0.70 5.62 -9.09
N TYR A 64 0.57 5.96 -9.20
CA TYR A 64 1.62 5.49 -8.32
C TYR A 64 2.06 6.62 -7.41
N GLN A 65 1.91 6.41 -6.10
CA GLN A 65 2.20 7.41 -5.07
C GLN A 65 3.32 6.91 -4.17
N ILE A 66 4.23 7.82 -3.80
CA ILE A 66 5.25 7.57 -2.78
C ILE A 66 5.02 8.54 -1.63
N ASN A 67 4.85 8.01 -0.44
CA ASN A 67 4.78 8.75 0.82
C ASN A 67 6.13 8.63 1.53
N THR A 68 6.66 9.76 2.00
CA THR A 68 7.83 9.78 2.85
C THR A 68 7.41 9.68 4.32
N LEU A 69 8.01 8.74 5.03
CA LEU A 69 7.78 8.53 6.46
C LEU A 69 8.91 9.18 7.24
N GLY A 70 8.60 9.71 8.44
CA GLY A 70 9.59 10.38 9.28
C GLY A 70 9.10 10.62 10.70
N GLY A 71 9.94 11.23 11.52
CA GLY A 71 9.64 11.50 12.92
C GLY A 71 9.49 10.22 13.76
N ASN A 72 8.48 10.17 14.61
CA ASN A 72 8.28 9.07 15.55
C ASN A 72 7.99 7.73 14.88
N ILE A 73 7.44 7.71 13.66
CA ILE A 73 7.14 6.45 12.96
C ILE A 73 8.42 5.67 12.63
N ASN A 74 9.54 6.37 12.37
CA ASN A 74 10.84 5.76 12.06
C ASN A 74 11.76 5.60 13.28
N GLN A 75 11.29 5.91 14.49
CA GLN A 75 12.11 5.69 15.69
C GLN A 75 12.18 4.21 16.05
N LEU A 76 13.37 3.63 15.92
CA LEU A 76 13.62 2.22 16.22
C LEU A 76 13.45 1.88 17.71
N SER A 77 13.55 2.87 18.62
CA SER A 77 13.29 2.69 20.04
C SER A 77 11.88 2.22 20.36
N PHE A 78 10.92 2.42 19.45
CA PHE A 78 9.55 1.90 19.60
C PHE A 78 9.33 0.51 18.99
N LYS A 79 10.39 -0.15 18.50
CA LYS A 79 10.28 -1.47 17.87
C LYS A 79 9.63 -2.50 18.80
N ASP A 80 10.03 -2.51 20.07
CA ASP A 80 9.58 -3.51 21.05
C ASP A 80 8.27 -3.12 21.75
N THR A 81 7.79 -1.89 21.56
CA THR A 81 6.61 -1.35 22.23
C THR A 81 5.41 -1.16 21.31
N SER A 82 5.53 -1.50 20.02
CA SER A 82 4.45 -1.35 19.04
C SER A 82 4.41 -2.50 18.04
N ALA A 83 3.21 -2.78 17.52
CA ALA A 83 3.01 -3.82 16.52
C ALA A 83 3.48 -3.43 15.11
N TYR A 84 3.79 -2.15 14.85
CA TYR A 84 4.22 -1.67 13.54
C TYR A 84 5.69 -2.08 13.26
N PRO A 85 5.95 -2.99 12.30
CA PRO A 85 7.30 -3.55 12.13
C PRO A 85 8.20 -2.72 11.20
N HIS A 86 7.64 -1.80 10.40
CA HIS A 86 8.28 -1.22 9.23
C HIS A 86 9.02 0.10 9.52
N ARG A 87 9.57 0.26 10.74
CA ARG A 87 10.18 1.52 11.19
C ARG A 87 11.48 1.88 10.48
N ALA A 88 12.15 0.89 9.88
CA ALA A 88 13.38 1.11 9.12
C ALA A 88 13.14 1.72 7.72
N TYR A 89 11.89 1.71 7.25
CA TYR A 89 11.56 2.13 5.88
C TYR A 89 11.06 3.58 5.84
N PRO A 90 11.81 4.51 5.22
CA PRO A 90 11.37 5.90 5.08
C PRO A 90 10.42 6.12 3.90
N TYR A 91 10.23 5.13 3.03
CA TYR A 91 9.36 5.24 1.86
C TYR A 91 8.27 4.17 1.87
N LEU A 92 7.04 4.62 1.70
CA LEU A 92 5.86 3.79 1.49
C LEU A 92 5.26 4.13 0.14
N SER A 93 5.12 3.15 -0.73
CA SER A 93 4.44 3.36 -1.99
C SER A 93 3.07 2.69 -2.04
N GLU A 94 2.17 3.31 -2.78
CA GLU A 94 0.80 2.89 -3.01
C GLU A 94 0.51 2.92 -4.51
N LEU A 95 -0.13 1.88 -5.00
CA LEU A 95 -0.71 1.84 -6.33
C LEU A 95 -2.22 1.96 -6.21
N GLN A 96 -2.81 2.84 -7.01
CA GLN A 96 -4.25 3.05 -7.12
C GLN A 96 -4.66 2.99 -8.58
N THR A 97 -5.88 2.52 -8.85
CA THR A 97 -6.49 2.62 -10.18
C THR A 97 -7.98 2.87 -10.07
N TYR A 98 -8.51 3.69 -10.97
CA TYR A 98 -9.90 4.13 -10.99
C TYR A 98 -10.49 3.95 -12.38
N TRP A 99 -11.77 3.53 -12.45
CA TRP A 99 -12.49 3.38 -13.73
C TRP A 99 -14.00 3.58 -13.57
N ASP A 100 -14.69 3.92 -14.65
CA ASP A 100 -16.08 4.37 -14.60
C ASP A 100 -17.13 3.25 -14.73
N LYS A 101 -16.79 2.14 -15.40
CA LYS A 101 -17.76 1.10 -15.76
C LYS A 101 -17.28 -0.28 -15.34
N GLU A 102 -18.19 -1.08 -14.80
CA GLU A 102 -17.92 -2.45 -14.41
C GLU A 102 -17.29 -3.29 -15.54
N SER A 103 -17.73 -3.08 -16.76
CA SER A 103 -17.18 -3.78 -17.94
C SER A 103 -15.68 -3.55 -18.18
N GLN A 104 -15.09 -2.53 -17.54
CA GLN A 104 -13.68 -2.20 -17.63
C GLN A 104 -12.86 -2.88 -16.52
N SER A 105 -13.50 -3.43 -15.47
CA SER A 105 -12.83 -3.94 -14.26
C SER A 105 -11.70 -4.90 -14.60
N LYS A 106 -11.95 -5.91 -15.42
CA LYS A 106 -10.92 -6.90 -15.80
C LYS A 106 -9.67 -6.25 -16.42
N LYS A 107 -9.85 -5.23 -17.25
CA LYS A 107 -8.73 -4.51 -17.88
C LYS A 107 -7.88 -3.80 -16.82
N TYR A 108 -8.53 -3.04 -15.93
CA TYR A 108 -7.84 -2.26 -14.92
C TYR A 108 -7.20 -3.13 -13.83
N GLU A 109 -7.89 -4.17 -13.40
CA GLU A 109 -7.36 -5.13 -12.42
C GLU A 109 -6.16 -5.89 -12.98
N THR A 110 -6.18 -6.28 -14.26
CA THR A 110 -5.04 -6.90 -14.92
C THR A 110 -3.84 -5.97 -14.97
N ALA A 111 -4.02 -4.73 -15.43
CA ALA A 111 -2.95 -3.75 -15.47
C ALA A 111 -2.38 -3.43 -14.07
N PHE A 112 -3.26 -3.36 -13.07
CA PHE A 112 -2.87 -3.17 -11.67
C PHE A 112 -1.99 -4.31 -11.16
N GLU A 113 -2.39 -5.56 -11.41
CA GLU A 113 -1.64 -6.74 -11.00
C GLU A 113 -0.29 -6.86 -11.74
N GLU A 114 -0.25 -6.47 -13.01
CA GLU A 114 1.02 -6.40 -13.77
C GLU A 114 2.01 -5.44 -13.11
N VAL A 115 1.56 -4.26 -12.67
CA VAL A 115 2.43 -3.30 -11.97
C VAL A 115 2.89 -3.86 -10.62
N LEU A 116 1.98 -4.41 -9.80
CA LEU A 116 2.37 -5.00 -8.51
C LEU A 116 3.33 -6.19 -8.68
N SER A 117 3.19 -6.95 -9.75
CA SER A 117 4.09 -8.08 -10.04
C SER A 117 5.52 -7.61 -10.29
N ILE A 118 5.73 -6.42 -10.88
CA ILE A 118 7.08 -5.86 -11.06
C ILE A 118 7.75 -5.65 -9.70
N PHE A 119 7.04 -5.08 -8.71
CA PHE A 119 7.58 -4.91 -7.36
C PHE A 119 7.92 -6.25 -6.70
N ARG A 120 7.01 -7.22 -6.75
CA ARG A 120 7.23 -8.56 -6.18
C ARG A 120 8.42 -9.29 -6.83
N ASN A 121 8.52 -9.23 -8.15
CA ASN A 121 9.61 -9.87 -8.91
C ASN A 121 10.98 -9.22 -8.61
N ASN A 122 10.99 -7.96 -8.17
CA ASN A 122 12.17 -7.23 -7.73
C ASN A 122 12.32 -7.22 -6.19
N HIS A 123 11.74 -8.20 -5.50
CA HIS A 123 11.90 -8.43 -4.06
C HIS A 123 11.38 -7.32 -3.13
N ILE A 124 10.47 -6.47 -3.60
CA ILE A 124 9.75 -5.54 -2.74
C ILE A 124 8.56 -6.28 -2.12
N GLN A 125 8.79 -6.96 -1.00
CA GLN A 125 7.82 -7.85 -0.37
C GLN A 125 7.19 -7.27 0.90
N THR A 126 7.82 -6.28 1.53
CA THR A 126 7.28 -5.61 2.71
C THR A 126 6.11 -4.72 2.31
N GLN A 127 4.94 -4.93 2.94
CA GLN A 127 3.70 -4.28 2.55
C GLN A 127 3.06 -3.54 3.74
N TYR A 128 2.26 -2.52 3.44
CA TYR A 128 1.57 -1.75 4.47
C TYR A 128 0.16 -2.28 4.70
N ARG A 129 -0.12 -2.69 5.95
CA ARG A 129 -1.39 -3.32 6.31
C ARG A 129 -2.64 -2.49 6.01
N ASN A 130 -2.55 -1.17 6.01
CA ASN A 130 -3.70 -0.30 5.74
C ASN A 130 -3.97 -0.10 4.24
N TYR A 131 -3.09 -0.60 3.36
CA TYR A 131 -3.31 -0.71 1.91
C TYR A 131 -3.27 -2.20 1.53
N PRO A 132 -4.25 -3.01 2.01
CA PRO A 132 -4.20 -4.45 1.84
C PRO A 132 -4.51 -4.85 0.40
N ASP A 133 -3.90 -5.96 -0.03
CA ASP A 133 -4.30 -6.67 -1.24
C ASP A 133 -4.68 -8.11 -0.86
N ILE A 134 -5.94 -8.47 -1.07
CA ILE A 134 -6.48 -9.79 -0.73
C ILE A 134 -5.79 -10.92 -1.52
N ASN A 135 -5.20 -10.59 -2.66
CA ASN A 135 -4.46 -11.54 -3.49
C ASN A 135 -3.02 -11.76 -3.01
N PHE A 136 -2.54 -11.00 -2.01
CA PHE A 136 -1.19 -11.14 -1.49
C PHE A 136 -1.08 -12.36 -0.57
N LYS A 137 -0.33 -13.38 -1.01
CA LYS A 137 -0.34 -14.69 -0.35
C LYS A 137 0.43 -14.75 0.97
N ASP A 138 1.58 -14.08 1.05
CA ASP A 138 2.43 -14.04 2.27
C ASP A 138 2.18 -12.79 3.10
N TRP A 139 0.91 -12.47 3.28
CA TRP A 139 0.48 -11.25 3.94
C TRP A 139 0.87 -11.19 5.42
N GLN A 140 0.94 -12.32 6.11
CA GLN A 140 1.32 -12.39 7.52
C GLN A 140 2.70 -11.77 7.75
N HIS A 141 3.67 -12.24 6.97
CA HIS A 141 5.03 -11.72 7.04
C HIS A 141 5.14 -10.30 6.44
N ALA A 142 4.52 -10.08 5.29
CA ALA A 142 4.57 -8.80 4.60
C ALA A 142 4.03 -7.63 5.43
N TYR A 143 2.92 -7.84 6.18
CA TYR A 143 2.28 -6.80 6.97
C TYR A 143 2.81 -6.68 8.40
N TYR A 144 3.21 -7.80 9.01
CA TYR A 144 3.50 -7.85 10.45
C TYR A 144 4.92 -8.30 10.79
N GLY A 145 5.67 -8.85 9.83
CA GLY A 145 7.01 -9.34 10.06
C GLY A 145 7.09 -10.30 11.25
N GLU A 146 8.12 -10.14 12.04
CA GLU A 146 8.35 -10.94 13.25
C GLU A 146 7.27 -10.77 14.34
N ASN A 147 6.49 -9.69 14.29
CA ASN A 147 5.45 -9.41 15.26
C ASN A 147 4.22 -10.34 15.11
N TYR A 148 4.06 -11.04 13.98
CA TYR A 148 2.87 -11.85 13.73
C TYR A 148 2.62 -12.91 14.81
N SER A 149 3.64 -13.64 15.22
CA SER A 149 3.53 -14.65 16.28
C SER A 149 3.05 -14.08 17.61
N ARG A 150 3.51 -12.88 17.98
CA ARG A 150 3.05 -12.21 19.20
C ARG A 150 1.60 -11.72 19.06
N LEU A 151 1.22 -11.23 17.89
CA LEU A 151 -0.16 -10.82 17.59
C LEU A 151 -1.12 -12.02 17.64
N GLN A 152 -0.71 -13.21 17.21
CA GLN A 152 -1.51 -14.43 17.37
C GLN A 152 -1.76 -14.81 18.84
N GLN A 153 -0.76 -14.64 19.71
CA GLN A 153 -0.94 -14.86 21.15
C GLN A 153 -1.94 -13.86 21.75
N ILE A 154 -1.85 -12.59 21.37
CA ILE A 154 -2.77 -11.54 21.78
C ILE A 154 -4.19 -11.88 21.28
N LYS A 155 -4.34 -12.25 20.02
CA LYS A 155 -5.60 -12.69 19.44
C LYS A 155 -6.23 -13.85 20.22
N GLN A 156 -5.42 -14.85 20.57
CA GLN A 156 -5.88 -16.01 21.36
C GLN A 156 -6.37 -15.59 22.75
N GLN A 157 -5.71 -14.62 23.38
CA GLN A 157 -6.05 -14.15 24.72
C GLN A 157 -7.32 -13.26 24.74
N PHE A 158 -7.42 -12.31 23.80
CA PHE A 158 -8.42 -11.25 23.84
C PHE A 158 -9.62 -11.46 22.90
N ASP A 159 -9.46 -12.33 21.91
CA ASP A 159 -10.53 -12.70 20.98
C ASP A 159 -10.56 -14.22 20.72
N PRO A 160 -10.74 -15.04 21.78
CA PRO A 160 -10.71 -16.50 21.66
C PRO A 160 -11.83 -17.04 20.75
N ASN A 161 -12.93 -16.32 20.63
CA ASN A 161 -14.07 -16.72 19.80
C ASN A 161 -14.03 -16.17 18.38
N ASN A 162 -12.94 -15.46 18.01
CA ASN A 162 -12.75 -14.85 16.69
C ASN A 162 -13.91 -13.92 16.26
N VAL A 163 -14.42 -13.12 17.19
CA VAL A 163 -15.50 -12.14 16.93
C VAL A 163 -15.02 -11.09 15.92
N PHE A 164 -13.75 -10.67 16.00
CA PHE A 164 -13.11 -9.76 15.06
C PHE A 164 -12.36 -10.55 13.98
N GLY A 165 -13.07 -11.47 13.31
CA GLY A 165 -12.54 -12.26 12.19
C GLY A 165 -12.82 -11.58 10.86
N TYR A 166 -11.80 -11.47 10.00
CA TYR A 166 -11.91 -11.03 8.61
C TYR A 166 -10.75 -11.60 7.80
N GLU A 167 -10.88 -11.58 6.50
CA GLU A 167 -9.85 -12.08 5.59
C GLU A 167 -8.54 -11.28 5.74
N GLN A 168 -7.39 -11.97 5.81
CA GLN A 168 -6.10 -11.40 6.19
C GLN A 168 -6.08 -10.73 7.58
N GLY A 169 -7.00 -11.09 8.48
CA GLY A 169 -6.96 -10.73 9.90
C GLY A 169 -5.92 -11.55 10.66
N ILE A 170 -5.60 -11.14 11.89
CA ILE A 170 -4.74 -11.95 12.77
C ILE A 170 -5.48 -13.25 13.10
N GLU A 171 -4.86 -14.38 12.72
CA GLU A 171 -5.38 -15.71 12.97
C GLU A 171 -4.97 -16.20 14.38
N LYS A 172 -5.78 -17.06 14.97
CA LYS A 172 -5.36 -17.74 16.21
C LYS A 172 -4.23 -18.72 15.91
N LYS A 173 -3.30 -18.89 16.84
CA LYS A 173 -2.29 -19.92 16.73
C LYS A 173 -2.97 -21.29 16.74
N MET A 174 -2.80 -22.09 15.70
CA MET A 174 -3.25 -23.47 15.73
C MET A 174 -2.39 -24.23 16.78
N ASN A 175 -3.05 -24.85 17.76
CA ASN A 175 -2.41 -25.82 18.64
C ASN A 175 -2.22 -27.09 17.80
N ILE A 176 -0.98 -27.32 17.40
CA ILE A 176 -0.54 -28.60 16.82
C ILE A 176 -0.25 -29.53 17.96
#